data_30e498ac78f499cdc220828b47e43305
#
_entry.id   30e498ac78f499cdc220828b47e43305
#
_cell.length_a   1.000
_cell.length_b   1.000
_cell.length_c   1.000
_cell.angle_alpha   90.00
_cell.angle_beta   90.00
_cell.angle_gamma   90.00
#
_symmetry.space_group_name_H-M   'P 1'
#
loop_
_entity.id
_entity.type
_entity.pdbx_description
1 polymer ?
#
loop_
_entity_poly.entity_id
_entity_poly.type
_entity_poly.pdbx_seq_one_letter_code
_entity_poly.pdbx_strand_id
1 'polypeptide(L)'
;AQCLVGSEMCIRDSCNYLVSFFPTPDNIVIRIIMVLISAAIVAIGIFLYLPTDVIPLAGEGVMSAVSQVTKIEFSKVKMAFDITMVIISGVSCLIFIHNLGSVGIGTVIAAFLVGFILGIINKVFGKYRDKLLGKTKIADDTAETDDKPTYVISISREYGSGGRAIGKILAEKLGYKYYDTELIKLVMQESGYSPEYIEHNEQTLDKSALNDFFEWYQQNNGDTVPNINSLFKKEESVIKHLAKTENCVIVGRLANYILRNKKHIYNVFITADEESEIEKVKERDHLSHENAAKQVRKVNRERSAHCKYFTNTDWGNAKNYNLTIKSNDFGYEKTADLIEILFKQKFSL
;
A
#
# COMPACT_ATOMS: atom_id res chain seq x y z
N ALA A 1 -19.22 6.18 -13.28
CA ALA A 1 -20.29 5.22 -12.88
C ALA A 1 -21.06 4.68 -14.10
N GLN A 2 -21.44 5.52 -15.07
CA GLN A 2 -22.15 5.06 -16.28
C GLN A 2 -21.31 4.13 -17.16
N CYS A 3 -20.00 4.33 -17.24
CA CYS A 3 -19.12 3.49 -18.06
C CYS A 3 -18.92 2.08 -17.43
N LEU A 4 -18.84 1.99 -16.09
CA LEU A 4 -18.78 0.72 -15.37
C LEU A 4 -20.07 -0.10 -15.49
N VAL A 5 -21.23 0.55 -15.37
CA VAL A 5 -22.53 -0.11 -15.54
C VAL A 5 -22.70 -0.62 -16.99
N GLY A 6 -22.21 0.13 -17.98
CA GLY A 6 -22.24 -0.30 -19.39
C GLY A 6 -21.37 -1.52 -19.66
N SER A 7 -20.17 -1.61 -19.09
CA SER A 7 -19.28 -2.76 -19.26
C SER A 7 -19.82 -4.03 -18.56
N GLU A 8 -20.41 -3.91 -17.39
CA GLU A 8 -21.05 -5.04 -16.70
C GLU A 8 -22.26 -5.59 -17.49
N MET A 9 -23.06 -4.70 -18.08
CA MET A 9 -24.16 -5.13 -18.96
C MET A 9 -23.63 -5.86 -20.20
N CYS A 10 -22.63 -5.35 -20.89
CA CYS A 10 -22.03 -6.02 -22.04
C CYS A 10 -21.44 -7.38 -21.70
N ILE A 11 -20.77 -7.54 -20.58
CA ILE A 11 -20.22 -8.82 -20.10
C ILE A 11 -21.36 -9.79 -19.83
N ARG A 12 -22.41 -9.36 -19.13
CA ARG A 12 -23.56 -10.19 -18.81
C ARG A 12 -24.29 -10.64 -20.06
N ASP A 13 -24.51 -9.75 -21.03
CA ASP A 13 -25.21 -10.07 -22.29
C ASP A 13 -24.36 -11.01 -23.14
N SER A 14 -23.05 -10.85 -23.21
CA SER A 14 -22.13 -11.77 -23.87
C SER A 14 -22.13 -13.15 -23.20
N CYS A 15 -22.16 -13.22 -21.87
CA CYS A 15 -22.27 -14.48 -21.14
C CYS A 15 -23.61 -15.16 -21.39
N ASN A 16 -24.73 -14.42 -21.38
CA ASN A 16 -26.06 -14.96 -21.67
C ASN A 16 -26.13 -15.50 -23.09
N TYR A 17 -25.55 -14.79 -24.06
CA TYR A 17 -25.47 -15.25 -25.46
C TYR A 17 -24.68 -16.55 -25.58
N LEU A 18 -23.50 -16.64 -24.91
CA LEU A 18 -22.70 -17.87 -24.90
C LEU A 18 -23.43 -19.04 -24.23
N VAL A 19 -24.14 -18.79 -23.12
CA VAL A 19 -24.90 -19.82 -22.40
C VAL A 19 -26.10 -20.32 -23.22
N SER A 20 -26.68 -19.49 -24.09
CA SER A 20 -27.81 -19.88 -24.93
C SER A 20 -27.48 -21.00 -25.95
N PHE A 21 -26.19 -21.21 -26.25
CA PHE A 21 -25.74 -22.32 -27.11
C PHE A 21 -25.71 -23.67 -26.39
N PHE A 22 -25.81 -23.71 -25.06
CA PHE A 22 -25.78 -24.94 -24.29
C PHE A 22 -27.20 -25.38 -23.95
N PRO A 23 -27.63 -26.60 -24.32
CA PRO A 23 -28.93 -27.11 -23.92
C PRO A 23 -29.00 -27.26 -22.40
N THR A 24 -30.15 -26.90 -21.82
CA THR A 24 -30.41 -27.09 -20.39
C THR A 24 -30.53 -28.59 -20.10
N PRO A 25 -29.62 -29.21 -19.34
CA PRO A 25 -29.69 -30.64 -19.09
C PRO A 25 -30.84 -30.97 -18.14
N ASP A 26 -31.61 -32.00 -18.45
CA ASP A 26 -32.71 -32.50 -17.60
C ASP A 26 -32.19 -33.34 -16.43
N ASN A 27 -31.00 -33.92 -16.56
CA ASN A 27 -30.39 -34.78 -15.56
C ASN A 27 -29.74 -33.96 -14.46
N ILE A 28 -30.14 -34.19 -13.19
CA ILE A 28 -29.63 -33.49 -12.00
C ILE A 28 -28.12 -33.70 -11.80
N VAL A 29 -27.59 -34.86 -12.18
CA VAL A 29 -26.14 -35.16 -12.07
C VAL A 29 -25.34 -34.26 -13.01
N ILE A 30 -25.80 -34.06 -14.24
CA ILE A 30 -25.15 -33.17 -15.22
C ILE A 30 -25.22 -31.75 -14.73
N ARG A 31 -26.33 -31.29 -14.15
CA ARG A 31 -26.43 -29.94 -13.53
C ARG A 31 -25.41 -29.72 -12.42
N ILE A 32 -25.24 -30.70 -11.54
CA ILE A 32 -24.22 -30.62 -10.45
C ILE A 32 -22.83 -30.55 -11.06
N ILE A 33 -22.48 -31.36 -12.03
CA ILE A 33 -21.18 -31.32 -12.72
C ILE A 33 -20.92 -29.95 -13.35
N MET A 34 -21.92 -29.37 -14.00
CA MET A 34 -21.82 -28.02 -14.60
C MET A 34 -21.55 -26.94 -13.52
N VAL A 35 -22.23 -27.04 -12.37
CA VAL A 35 -21.97 -26.11 -11.24
C VAL A 35 -20.55 -26.26 -10.72
N LEU A 36 -20.02 -27.48 -10.59
CA LEU A 36 -18.65 -27.73 -10.16
C LEU A 36 -17.63 -27.12 -11.14
N ILE A 37 -17.84 -27.33 -12.44
CA ILE A 37 -16.97 -26.78 -13.49
C ILE A 37 -17.02 -25.25 -13.48
N SER A 38 -18.22 -24.67 -13.42
CA SER A 38 -18.37 -23.21 -13.38
C SER A 38 -17.71 -22.59 -12.14
N ALA A 39 -17.89 -23.20 -10.98
CA ALA A 39 -17.22 -22.75 -9.75
C ALA A 39 -15.69 -22.80 -9.85
N ALA A 40 -15.15 -23.83 -10.50
CA ALA A 40 -13.69 -23.94 -10.74
C ALA A 40 -13.21 -22.84 -11.71
N ILE A 41 -13.93 -22.57 -12.79
CA ILE A 41 -13.57 -21.51 -13.75
C ILE A 41 -13.59 -20.12 -13.06
N VAL A 42 -14.63 -19.84 -12.27
CA VAL A 42 -14.73 -18.59 -11.50
C VAL A 42 -13.57 -18.46 -10.51
N ALA A 43 -13.26 -19.53 -9.77
CA ALA A 43 -12.15 -19.53 -8.82
C ALA A 43 -10.79 -19.28 -9.50
N ILE A 44 -10.55 -19.87 -10.67
CA ILE A 44 -9.34 -19.61 -11.48
C ILE A 44 -9.32 -18.15 -11.96
N GLY A 45 -10.45 -17.63 -12.44
CA GLY A 45 -10.56 -16.23 -12.84
C GLY A 45 -10.18 -15.28 -11.70
N ILE A 46 -10.76 -15.46 -10.52
CA ILE A 46 -10.44 -14.66 -9.33
C ILE A 46 -8.96 -14.82 -8.93
N PHE A 47 -8.43 -16.05 -8.97
CA PHE A 47 -7.04 -16.34 -8.66
C PHE A 47 -6.06 -15.59 -9.58
N LEU A 48 -6.38 -15.44 -10.85
CA LEU A 48 -5.53 -14.76 -11.82
C LEU A 48 -5.63 -13.24 -11.71
N TYR A 49 -6.87 -12.68 -11.61
CA TYR A 49 -7.03 -11.24 -11.71
C TYR A 49 -6.84 -10.50 -10.35
N LEU A 50 -7.23 -11.13 -9.23
CA LEU A 50 -7.16 -10.46 -7.91
C LEU A 50 -5.77 -9.91 -7.56
N PRO A 51 -4.65 -10.59 -7.88
CA PRO A 51 -3.32 -10.07 -7.58
C PRO A 51 -2.80 -9.03 -8.55
N THR A 52 -3.47 -8.77 -9.67
CA THR A 52 -2.98 -7.79 -10.66
C THR A 52 -3.17 -6.34 -10.20
N ASP A 53 -3.88 -6.13 -9.07
CA ASP A 53 -4.25 -4.81 -8.53
C ASP A 53 -5.00 -3.91 -9.55
N VAL A 54 -5.55 -4.50 -10.62
CA VAL A 54 -6.53 -3.85 -11.50
C VAL A 54 -7.83 -3.69 -10.70
N ILE A 55 -8.61 -2.66 -10.99
CA ILE A 55 -9.81 -2.27 -10.24
C ILE A 55 -10.67 -3.49 -9.90
N PRO A 56 -10.77 -3.88 -8.61
CA PRO A 56 -11.61 -5.00 -8.22
C PRO A 56 -13.09 -4.64 -8.41
N LEU A 57 -13.90 -5.62 -8.78
CA LEU A 57 -15.36 -5.48 -8.72
C LEU A 57 -15.79 -4.99 -7.32
N ALA A 58 -16.83 -4.15 -7.25
CA ALA A 58 -17.21 -3.46 -6.00
C ALA A 58 -17.36 -4.43 -4.80
N GLY A 59 -17.97 -5.60 -5.00
CA GLY A 59 -18.10 -6.63 -3.97
C GLY A 59 -16.76 -7.24 -3.54
N GLU A 60 -15.87 -7.48 -4.47
CA GLU A 60 -14.55 -8.06 -4.18
C GLU A 60 -13.59 -7.05 -3.54
N GLY A 61 -13.76 -5.76 -3.86
CA GLY A 61 -13.06 -4.67 -3.17
C GLY A 61 -13.37 -4.63 -1.68
N VAL A 62 -14.65 -4.77 -1.31
CA VAL A 62 -15.06 -4.87 0.10
C VAL A 62 -14.47 -6.10 0.77
N MET A 63 -14.53 -7.26 0.14
CA MET A 63 -13.95 -8.50 0.69
C MET A 63 -12.43 -8.41 0.84
N SER A 64 -11.74 -7.76 -0.11
CA SER A 64 -10.29 -7.50 -0.04
C SER A 64 -9.94 -6.58 1.12
N ALA A 65 -10.71 -5.49 1.31
CA ALA A 65 -10.52 -4.58 2.44
C ALA A 65 -10.72 -5.29 3.79
N VAL A 66 -11.79 -6.08 3.93
CA VAL A 66 -12.05 -6.88 5.13
C VAL A 66 -10.91 -7.89 5.39
N SER A 67 -10.43 -8.57 4.35
CA SER A 67 -9.30 -9.49 4.45
C SER A 67 -8.02 -8.79 4.96
N GLN A 68 -7.73 -7.58 4.48
CA GLN A 68 -6.56 -6.80 4.90
C GLN A 68 -6.66 -6.33 6.36
N VAL A 69 -7.84 -5.85 6.77
CA VAL A 69 -8.06 -5.35 8.14
C VAL A 69 -8.07 -6.49 9.16
N THR A 70 -8.74 -7.61 8.84
CA THR A 70 -8.89 -8.76 9.76
C THR A 70 -7.71 -9.72 9.73
N LYS A 71 -6.80 -9.59 8.75
CA LYS A 71 -5.69 -10.53 8.46
C LYS A 71 -6.17 -11.96 8.17
N ILE A 72 -7.44 -12.13 7.80
CA ILE A 72 -8.01 -13.41 7.39
C ILE A 72 -7.76 -13.60 5.90
N GLU A 73 -7.45 -14.82 5.47
CA GLU A 73 -7.27 -15.15 4.05
C GLU A 73 -8.48 -14.76 3.22
N PHE A 74 -8.25 -14.12 2.07
CA PHE A 74 -9.31 -13.65 1.17
C PHE A 74 -10.33 -14.74 0.81
N SER A 75 -9.87 -15.98 0.58
CA SER A 75 -10.73 -17.12 0.28
C SER A 75 -11.78 -17.41 1.37
N LYS A 76 -11.39 -17.25 2.64
CA LYS A 76 -12.30 -17.42 3.79
C LYS A 76 -13.27 -16.26 3.92
N VAL A 77 -12.80 -15.03 3.72
CA VAL A 77 -13.64 -13.83 3.72
C VAL A 77 -14.68 -13.90 2.59
N LYS A 78 -14.25 -14.32 1.39
CA LYS A 78 -15.17 -14.50 0.26
C LYS A 78 -16.22 -15.55 0.56
N MET A 79 -15.83 -16.71 1.08
CA MET A 79 -16.79 -17.78 1.44
C MET A 79 -17.82 -17.29 2.47
N ALA A 80 -17.37 -16.58 3.52
CA ALA A 80 -18.26 -16.03 4.54
C ALA A 80 -19.22 -14.99 3.94
N PHE A 81 -18.72 -14.10 3.07
CA PHE A 81 -19.52 -13.09 2.40
C PHE A 81 -20.57 -13.73 1.48
N ASP A 82 -20.20 -14.69 0.62
CA ASP A 82 -21.10 -15.36 -0.30
C ASP A 82 -22.21 -16.12 0.47
N ILE A 83 -21.87 -16.81 1.56
CA ILE A 83 -22.84 -17.49 2.44
C ILE A 83 -23.79 -16.45 3.07
N THR A 84 -23.28 -15.33 3.56
CA THR A 84 -24.11 -14.28 4.17
C THR A 84 -25.10 -13.73 3.15
N MET A 85 -24.66 -13.48 1.92
CA MET A 85 -25.53 -12.99 0.84
C MET A 85 -26.62 -13.99 0.47
N VAL A 86 -26.30 -15.28 0.45
CA VAL A 86 -27.29 -16.36 0.20
C VAL A 86 -28.31 -16.40 1.33
N ILE A 87 -27.90 -16.27 2.59
CA ILE A 87 -28.81 -16.25 3.74
C ILE A 87 -29.73 -15.01 3.65
N ILE A 88 -29.20 -13.84 3.42
CA ILE A 88 -29.97 -12.58 3.28
C ILE A 88 -30.98 -12.74 2.13
N SER A 89 -30.56 -13.24 0.96
CA SER A 89 -31.42 -13.45 -0.18
C SER A 89 -32.53 -14.45 0.11
N GLY A 90 -32.22 -15.58 0.74
CA GLY A 90 -33.19 -16.60 1.13
C GLY A 90 -34.23 -16.08 2.12
N VAL A 91 -33.80 -15.37 3.16
CA VAL A 91 -34.69 -14.75 4.14
C VAL A 91 -35.59 -13.69 3.47
N SER A 92 -35.03 -12.85 2.62
CA SER A 92 -35.82 -11.84 1.89
C SER A 92 -36.85 -12.50 0.97
N CYS A 93 -36.50 -13.55 0.23
CA CYS A 93 -37.43 -14.29 -0.59
C CYS A 93 -38.57 -14.92 0.22
N LEU A 94 -38.27 -15.49 1.38
CA LEU A 94 -39.31 -16.06 2.27
C LEU A 94 -40.26 -14.99 2.82
N ILE A 95 -39.75 -13.79 3.17
CA ILE A 95 -40.58 -12.70 3.71
C ILE A 95 -41.47 -12.08 2.63
N PHE A 96 -40.92 -11.80 1.43
CA PHE A 96 -41.63 -11.02 0.40
C PHE A 96 -42.39 -11.90 -0.61
N ILE A 97 -41.88 -13.08 -0.90
CA ILE A 97 -42.41 -13.94 -2.01
C ILE A 97 -43.07 -15.21 -1.45
N HIS A 98 -42.89 -15.49 -0.13
CA HIS A 98 -43.37 -16.72 0.51
C HIS A 98 -42.85 -18.01 -0.15
N ASN A 99 -41.75 -17.92 -0.91
CA ASN A 99 -41.08 -19.02 -1.55
C ASN A 99 -39.58 -18.75 -1.64
N LEU A 100 -38.75 -19.79 -1.77
CA LEU A 100 -37.29 -19.66 -1.87
C LEU A 100 -36.83 -18.97 -3.18
N GLY A 101 -37.71 -18.71 -4.12
CA GLY A 101 -37.45 -17.98 -5.35
C GLY A 101 -36.27 -18.55 -6.13
N SER A 102 -35.27 -17.72 -6.38
CA SER A 102 -34.05 -18.11 -7.13
C SER A 102 -32.99 -18.80 -6.29
N VAL A 103 -33.19 -18.92 -4.95
CA VAL A 103 -32.19 -19.53 -4.05
C VAL A 103 -32.37 -21.05 -4.11
N GLY A 104 -31.63 -21.71 -4.99
CA GLY A 104 -31.60 -23.15 -5.15
C GLY A 104 -30.40 -23.83 -4.48
N ILE A 105 -30.43 -25.16 -4.46
CA ILE A 105 -29.34 -25.99 -3.95
C ILE A 105 -27.99 -25.64 -4.64
N GLY A 106 -28.04 -25.38 -5.95
CA GLY A 106 -26.86 -24.97 -6.73
C GLY A 106 -26.21 -23.67 -6.24
N THR A 107 -27.04 -22.69 -5.81
CA THR A 107 -26.54 -21.39 -5.30
C THR A 107 -25.80 -21.59 -3.97
N VAL A 108 -26.32 -22.43 -3.07
CA VAL A 108 -25.68 -22.75 -1.79
C VAL A 108 -24.35 -23.49 -2.00
N ILE A 109 -24.34 -24.46 -2.92
CA ILE A 109 -23.15 -25.22 -3.28
C ILE A 109 -22.09 -24.28 -3.88
N ALA A 110 -22.48 -23.40 -4.81
CA ALA A 110 -21.55 -22.45 -5.45
C ALA A 110 -20.94 -21.46 -4.45
N ALA A 111 -21.74 -20.92 -3.52
CA ALA A 111 -21.25 -19.98 -2.49
C ALA A 111 -20.14 -20.57 -1.62
N PHE A 112 -20.25 -21.85 -1.29
CA PHE A 112 -19.20 -22.54 -0.51
C PHE A 112 -18.01 -22.95 -1.40
N LEU A 113 -18.31 -23.48 -2.58
CA LEU A 113 -17.32 -24.17 -3.42
C LEU A 113 -16.31 -23.22 -4.05
N VAL A 114 -16.74 -22.02 -4.51
CA VAL A 114 -15.84 -21.04 -5.14
C VAL A 114 -14.76 -20.59 -4.15
N GLY A 115 -15.13 -20.26 -2.93
CA GLY A 115 -14.16 -19.88 -1.89
C GLY A 115 -13.23 -21.03 -1.50
N PHE A 116 -13.75 -22.26 -1.41
CA PHE A 116 -12.97 -23.45 -1.10
C PHE A 116 -11.95 -23.79 -2.19
N ILE A 117 -12.37 -23.83 -3.45
CA ILE A 117 -11.48 -24.08 -4.61
C ILE A 117 -10.42 -22.98 -4.72
N LEU A 118 -10.81 -21.71 -4.56
CA LEU A 118 -9.88 -20.59 -4.55
C LEU A 118 -8.81 -20.75 -3.47
N GLY A 119 -9.19 -21.20 -2.27
CA GLY A 119 -8.25 -21.49 -1.18
C GLY A 119 -7.23 -22.56 -1.57
N ILE A 120 -7.68 -23.67 -2.18
CA ILE A 120 -6.80 -24.75 -2.67
C ILE A 120 -5.87 -24.23 -3.76
N ILE A 121 -6.39 -23.57 -4.77
CA ILE A 121 -5.61 -23.04 -5.89
C ILE A 121 -4.56 -22.06 -5.38
N ASN A 122 -4.92 -21.17 -4.45
CA ASN A 122 -3.99 -20.21 -3.87
C ASN A 122 -2.88 -20.89 -3.07
N LYS A 123 -3.18 -21.98 -2.35
CA LYS A 123 -2.19 -22.73 -1.60
C LYS A 123 -1.21 -23.50 -2.50
N VAL A 124 -1.70 -24.06 -3.61
CA VAL A 124 -0.89 -24.88 -4.54
C VAL A 124 -0.13 -24.01 -5.53
N PHE A 125 -0.81 -23.09 -6.18
CA PHE A 125 -0.27 -22.29 -7.29
C PHE A 125 0.10 -20.86 -6.92
N GLY A 126 -0.25 -20.37 -5.72
CA GLY A 126 0.00 -19.00 -5.30
C GLY A 126 1.48 -18.60 -5.42
N LYS A 127 2.41 -19.48 -5.03
CA LYS A 127 3.85 -19.23 -5.15
C LYS A 127 4.32 -19.08 -6.60
N TYR A 128 3.79 -19.88 -7.51
CA TYR A 128 4.13 -19.81 -8.94
C TYR A 128 3.58 -18.54 -9.57
N ARG A 129 2.32 -18.20 -9.28
CA ARG A 129 1.70 -16.97 -9.72
C ARG A 129 2.44 -15.73 -9.23
N ASP A 130 2.78 -15.66 -7.93
CA ASP A 130 3.46 -14.52 -7.33
C ASP A 130 4.86 -14.36 -7.94
N LYS A 131 5.53 -15.46 -8.29
CA LYS A 131 6.81 -15.46 -9.02
C LYS A 131 6.64 -14.95 -10.46
N LEU A 132 5.56 -15.36 -11.15
CA LEU A 132 5.30 -14.95 -12.54
C LEU A 132 4.90 -13.46 -12.63
N LEU A 133 4.20 -12.94 -11.62
CA LEU A 133 3.80 -11.55 -11.53
C LEU A 133 4.89 -10.62 -10.96
N GLY A 134 6.11 -11.14 -10.76
CA GLY A 134 7.17 -10.38 -10.12
C GLY A 134 6.87 -10.01 -8.66
N LYS A 135 5.74 -10.52 -8.11
CA LYS A 135 5.42 -10.47 -6.70
C LYS A 135 6.21 -11.56 -5.98
N THR A 136 7.54 -11.48 -6.06
CA THR A 136 8.34 -12.22 -5.09
C THR A 136 7.78 -11.75 -3.75
N LYS A 137 7.20 -12.64 -2.96
CA LYS A 137 7.06 -12.41 -1.55
C LYS A 137 8.47 -12.05 -1.10
N ILE A 138 8.73 -10.77 -0.92
CA ILE A 138 9.69 -10.41 0.09
C ILE A 138 8.97 -10.95 1.32
N ALA A 139 9.39 -12.15 1.69
CA ALA A 139 8.86 -12.86 2.81
C ALA A 139 8.77 -11.85 3.95
N ASP A 140 7.73 -11.94 4.74
CA ASP A 140 7.66 -11.36 6.08
C ASP A 140 8.71 -12.11 6.96
N ASP A 141 9.94 -12.16 6.41
CA ASP A 141 11.15 -12.64 7.04
C ASP A 141 11.63 -11.54 7.98
N THR A 142 10.88 -11.36 9.06
CA THR A 142 11.40 -10.77 10.30
C THR A 142 12.34 -11.74 11.04
N ALA A 143 12.61 -12.91 10.48
CA ALA A 143 13.73 -13.73 10.90
C ALA A 143 15.02 -13.10 10.34
N GLU A 144 15.69 -12.31 11.17
CA GLU A 144 17.11 -12.01 10.99
C GLU A 144 17.81 -13.38 10.85
N THR A 145 18.20 -13.74 9.63
CA THR A 145 19.25 -14.75 9.45
C THR A 145 20.50 -14.20 10.12
N ASP A 146 21.24 -15.04 10.81
CA ASP A 146 22.41 -14.76 11.66
C ASP A 146 23.63 -14.15 10.94
N ASP A 147 23.44 -13.55 9.77
CA ASP A 147 24.41 -12.76 9.04
C ASP A 147 24.37 -11.31 9.56
N LYS A 148 25.50 -10.80 9.97
CA LYS A 148 25.87 -9.47 10.46
C LYS A 148 24.69 -8.50 10.64
N PRO A 149 24.42 -8.03 11.87
CA PRO A 149 23.30 -7.11 12.13
C PRO A 149 23.47 -5.84 11.28
N THR A 150 22.45 -5.47 10.50
CA THR A 150 22.43 -4.21 9.77
C THR A 150 21.72 -3.13 10.60
N TYR A 151 22.33 -1.95 10.67
CA TYR A 151 21.86 -0.81 11.43
C TYR A 151 21.22 0.23 10.52
N VAL A 152 20.08 0.75 10.91
CA VAL A 152 19.35 1.75 10.13
C VAL A 152 19.04 2.96 11.00
N ILE A 153 19.30 4.16 10.47
CA ILE A 153 18.83 5.41 11.06
C ILE A 153 17.73 5.97 10.15
N SER A 154 16.53 6.08 10.67
CA SER A 154 15.41 6.68 9.96
C SER A 154 15.21 8.12 10.42
N ILE A 155 15.22 9.08 9.50
CA ILE A 155 15.06 10.50 9.77
C ILE A 155 13.75 11.01 9.21
N SER A 156 12.78 11.28 10.09
CA SER A 156 11.61 12.10 9.79
C SER A 156 11.94 13.57 10.09
N ARG A 157 11.36 14.51 9.34
CA ARG A 157 11.81 15.92 9.45
C ARG A 157 10.73 16.91 9.01
N GLU A 158 10.70 18.06 9.63
CA GLU A 158 9.96 19.22 9.16
C GLU A 158 10.63 19.84 7.91
N TYR A 159 9.86 20.59 7.14
CA TYR A 159 10.35 21.24 5.92
C TYR A 159 11.11 22.51 6.28
N GLY A 160 12.34 22.61 5.87
CA GLY A 160 13.23 23.70 6.29
C GLY A 160 14.10 23.37 7.52
N SER A 161 13.82 22.29 8.25
CA SER A 161 14.61 21.90 9.44
C SER A 161 16.03 21.38 9.16
N GLY A 162 16.44 21.24 7.90
CA GLY A 162 17.77 20.76 7.53
C GLY A 162 17.95 19.24 7.60
N GLY A 163 16.89 18.47 7.80
CA GLY A 163 16.97 17.02 8.00
C GLY A 163 17.67 16.24 6.87
N ARG A 164 17.61 16.72 5.60
CA ARG A 164 18.37 16.13 4.48
C ARG A 164 19.88 16.32 4.65
N ALA A 165 20.30 17.55 4.96
CA ALA A 165 21.72 17.88 5.16
C ALA A 165 22.29 17.11 6.37
N ILE A 166 21.58 17.10 7.49
CA ILE A 166 21.96 16.35 8.69
C ILE A 166 22.08 14.85 8.41
N GLY A 167 21.10 14.28 7.67
CA GLY A 167 21.13 12.86 7.28
C GLY A 167 22.32 12.51 6.41
N LYS A 168 22.73 13.38 5.50
CA LYS A 168 23.91 13.21 4.65
C LYS A 168 25.19 13.26 5.46
N ILE A 169 25.35 14.28 6.32
CA ILE A 169 26.49 14.40 7.23
C ILE A 169 26.60 13.17 8.12
N LEU A 170 25.50 12.72 8.70
CA LEU A 170 25.46 11.55 9.57
C LEU A 170 25.85 10.26 8.82
N ALA A 171 25.38 10.08 7.60
CA ALA A 171 25.75 8.95 6.77
C ALA A 171 27.24 8.93 6.42
N GLU A 172 27.81 10.08 6.08
CA GLU A 172 29.25 10.26 5.82
C GLU A 172 30.09 9.93 7.08
N LYS A 173 29.72 10.44 8.25
CA LYS A 173 30.40 10.17 9.53
C LYS A 173 30.40 8.69 9.93
N LEU A 174 29.29 8.01 9.70
CA LEU A 174 29.13 6.59 10.02
C LEU A 174 29.65 5.64 8.93
N GLY A 175 29.95 6.14 7.73
CA GLY A 175 30.25 5.30 6.57
C GLY A 175 29.04 4.51 6.09
N TYR A 176 27.82 5.01 6.32
CA TYR A 176 26.55 4.39 5.94
C TYR A 176 26.06 4.89 4.59
N LYS A 177 25.25 4.08 3.91
CA LYS A 177 24.58 4.54 2.70
C LYS A 177 23.50 5.56 3.03
N TYR A 178 23.34 6.57 2.19
CA TYR A 178 22.33 7.61 2.32
C TYR A 178 21.23 7.41 1.27
N TYR A 179 19.97 7.38 1.73
CA TYR A 179 18.81 7.21 0.87
C TYR A 179 17.79 8.34 1.06
N ASP A 180 17.58 9.13 0.03
CA ASP A 180 16.50 10.12 -0.10
C ASP A 180 16.02 10.15 -1.57
N THR A 181 16.69 10.90 -2.43
CA THR A 181 16.36 10.96 -3.87
C THR A 181 16.69 9.66 -4.61
N GLU A 182 17.71 8.92 -4.17
CA GLU A 182 18.06 7.63 -4.77
C GLU A 182 17.02 6.55 -4.51
N LEU A 183 16.36 6.58 -3.35
CA LEU A 183 15.25 5.69 -3.05
C LEU A 183 14.09 5.87 -4.03
N ILE A 184 13.78 7.14 -4.39
CA ILE A 184 12.79 7.42 -5.44
C ILE A 184 13.18 6.74 -6.76
N LYS A 185 14.43 6.87 -7.17
CA LYS A 185 14.93 6.25 -8.40
C LYS A 185 14.82 4.72 -8.38
N LEU A 186 15.15 4.10 -7.26
CA LEU A 186 15.00 2.64 -7.10
C LEU A 186 13.54 2.20 -7.17
N VAL A 187 12.65 2.91 -6.50
CA VAL A 187 11.20 2.64 -6.56
C VAL A 187 10.67 2.81 -7.99
N MET A 188 11.14 3.81 -8.72
CA MET A 188 10.81 4.03 -10.13
C MET A 188 11.24 2.86 -11.01
N GLN A 189 12.49 2.42 -10.88
CA GLN A 189 13.05 1.31 -11.67
C GLN A 189 12.28 0.00 -11.41
N GLU A 190 11.94 -0.29 -10.16
CA GLU A 190 11.21 -1.50 -9.81
C GLU A 190 9.71 -1.45 -10.13
N SER A 191 9.10 -0.27 -10.14
CA SER A 191 7.65 -0.11 -10.32
C SER A 191 7.23 0.09 -11.78
N GLY A 192 8.14 0.49 -12.68
CA GLY A 192 7.81 0.84 -14.06
C GLY A 192 7.00 2.14 -14.21
N TYR A 193 6.92 2.97 -13.16
CA TYR A 193 6.24 4.27 -13.20
C TYR A 193 7.15 5.38 -13.75
N SER A 194 6.54 6.43 -14.34
CA SER A 194 7.31 7.59 -14.78
C SER A 194 7.81 8.41 -13.59
N PRO A 195 8.98 9.10 -13.75
CA PRO A 195 9.54 9.99 -12.73
C PRO A 195 8.56 11.04 -12.22
N GLU A 196 7.87 11.70 -13.14
CA GLU A 196 6.91 12.77 -12.87
C GLU A 196 5.73 12.28 -12.03
N TYR A 197 5.26 11.05 -12.26
CA TYR A 197 4.20 10.43 -11.50
C TYR A 197 4.59 10.22 -10.02
N ILE A 198 5.81 9.75 -9.77
CA ILE A 198 6.28 9.47 -8.41
C ILE A 198 6.49 10.77 -7.63
N GLU A 199 7.13 11.77 -8.22
CA GLU A 199 7.35 13.07 -7.59
C GLU A 199 6.04 13.79 -7.25
N HIS A 200 5.06 13.74 -8.15
CA HIS A 200 3.77 14.41 -7.95
C HIS A 200 2.97 13.76 -6.81
N ASN A 201 2.97 12.43 -6.69
CA ASN A 201 2.19 11.70 -5.66
C ASN A 201 2.84 11.67 -4.28
N GLU A 202 4.14 11.94 -4.19
CA GLU A 202 4.83 11.93 -2.90
C GLU A 202 4.49 13.11 -1.99
N GLN A 203 4.04 14.22 -2.54
CA GLN A 203 3.87 15.47 -1.81
C GLN A 203 2.40 15.86 -1.59
N THR A 204 1.46 15.24 -2.31
CA THR A 204 0.08 15.71 -2.37
C THR A 204 -0.92 14.68 -1.85
N LEU A 205 -1.23 14.75 -0.55
CA LEU A 205 -2.37 14.03 0.04
C LEU A 205 -3.40 15.01 0.64
N ASP A 206 -3.64 16.13 -0.02
CA ASP A 206 -4.85 16.91 0.22
C ASP A 206 -5.98 16.34 -0.66
N LYS A 207 -7.20 16.18 -0.10
CA LYS A 207 -8.34 15.57 -0.84
C LYS A 207 -8.67 16.30 -2.14
N SER A 208 -8.42 17.62 -2.23
CA SER A 208 -8.59 18.40 -3.45
C SER A 208 -7.53 18.05 -4.51
N ALA A 209 -6.27 17.92 -4.10
CA ALA A 209 -5.17 17.59 -4.99
C ALA A 209 -5.22 16.13 -5.48
N LEU A 210 -5.78 15.22 -4.68
CA LEU A 210 -6.09 13.86 -5.13
C LEU A 210 -7.13 13.85 -6.26
N ASN A 211 -8.19 14.65 -6.15
CA ASN A 211 -9.21 14.75 -7.19
C ASN A 211 -8.64 15.42 -8.45
N ASP A 212 -7.90 16.51 -8.32
CA ASP A 212 -7.25 17.20 -9.44
C ASP A 212 -6.24 16.29 -10.15
N PHE A 213 -5.51 15.48 -9.39
CA PHE A 213 -4.61 14.47 -9.92
C PHE A 213 -5.36 13.35 -10.66
N PHE A 214 -6.45 12.82 -10.12
CA PHE A 214 -7.26 11.81 -10.79
C PHE A 214 -7.86 12.34 -12.09
N GLU A 215 -8.31 13.59 -12.13
CA GLU A 215 -8.82 14.25 -13.35
C GLU A 215 -7.71 14.45 -14.38
N TRP A 216 -6.54 14.95 -13.97
CA TRP A 216 -5.38 15.12 -14.85
C TRP A 216 -4.87 13.78 -15.41
N TYR A 217 -4.80 12.76 -14.56
CA TYR A 217 -4.34 11.42 -14.96
C TYR A 217 -5.28 10.74 -15.93
N GLN A 218 -6.60 10.81 -15.69
CA GLN A 218 -7.60 10.29 -16.62
C GLN A 218 -7.54 10.99 -17.99
N GLN A 219 -7.25 12.29 -18.02
CA GLN A 219 -7.13 13.04 -19.28
C GLN A 219 -5.89 12.67 -20.10
N ASN A 220 -4.79 12.27 -19.44
CA ASN A 220 -3.50 12.10 -20.11
C ASN A 220 -3.08 10.65 -20.37
N ASN A 221 -3.57 9.65 -19.62
CA ASN A 221 -3.03 8.28 -19.65
C ASN A 221 -4.05 7.14 -19.85
N GLY A 222 -5.34 7.44 -20.06
CA GLY A 222 -6.35 6.37 -20.22
C GLY A 222 -6.57 5.51 -18.96
N ASP A 223 -7.37 4.47 -19.04
CA ASP A 223 -8.06 3.76 -17.95
C ASP A 223 -7.23 3.04 -16.85
N THR A 224 -5.93 3.27 -16.72
CA THR A 224 -5.11 2.63 -15.67
C THR A 224 -4.60 3.62 -14.64
N VAL A 225 -5.42 3.93 -13.63
CA VAL A 225 -5.00 4.70 -12.45
C VAL A 225 -4.15 3.80 -11.54
N PRO A 226 -2.83 4.06 -11.37
CA PRO A 226 -2.04 3.32 -10.41
C PRO A 226 -2.54 3.62 -8.99
N ASN A 227 -2.83 2.58 -8.23
CA ASN A 227 -3.31 2.71 -6.87
C ASN A 227 -2.17 3.23 -5.97
N ILE A 228 -2.37 4.36 -5.27
CA ILE A 228 -1.41 4.95 -4.33
C ILE A 228 -0.93 3.92 -3.28
N ASN A 229 -1.78 2.97 -2.92
CA ASN A 229 -1.42 1.87 -2.05
C ASN A 229 -0.43 0.88 -2.71
N SER A 230 -0.44 0.75 -4.04
CA SER A 230 0.52 -0.10 -4.74
C SER A 230 1.91 0.52 -4.76
N LEU A 231 1.99 1.84 -4.91
CA LEU A 231 3.24 2.59 -4.82
C LEU A 231 3.84 2.46 -3.40
N PHE A 232 3.05 2.70 -2.36
CA PHE A 232 3.50 2.56 -0.98
C PHE A 232 4.00 1.14 -0.64
N LYS A 233 3.31 0.10 -1.14
CA LYS A 233 3.78 -1.29 -0.97
C LYS A 233 5.11 -1.55 -1.66
N LYS A 234 5.36 -0.93 -2.81
CA LYS A 234 6.66 -1.02 -3.50
C LYS A 234 7.75 -0.30 -2.72
N GLU A 235 7.48 0.92 -2.23
CA GLU A 235 8.40 1.63 -1.33
C GLU A 235 8.72 0.81 -0.07
N GLU A 236 7.71 0.22 0.56
CA GLU A 236 7.88 -0.67 1.72
C GLU A 236 8.81 -1.84 1.40
N SER A 237 8.63 -2.46 0.23
CA SER A 237 9.47 -3.57 -0.24
C SER A 237 10.93 -3.15 -0.41
N VAL A 238 11.18 -2.02 -1.09
CA VAL A 238 12.53 -1.49 -1.32
C VAL A 238 13.20 -1.11 0.00
N ILE A 239 12.51 -0.39 0.88
CA ILE A 239 13.04 0.02 2.19
C ILE A 239 13.41 -1.20 3.06
N LYS A 240 12.56 -2.23 3.08
CA LYS A 240 12.84 -3.47 3.81
C LYS A 240 14.05 -4.20 3.23
N HIS A 241 14.19 -4.23 1.91
CA HIS A 241 15.34 -4.85 1.24
C HIS A 241 16.64 -4.12 1.60
N LEU A 242 16.69 -2.80 1.43
CA LEU A 242 17.87 -1.99 1.78
C LEU A 242 18.27 -2.15 3.25
N ALA A 243 17.28 -2.11 4.15
CA ALA A 243 17.50 -2.28 5.58
C ALA A 243 18.05 -3.67 5.97
N LYS A 244 17.86 -4.68 5.13
CA LYS A 244 18.40 -6.04 5.32
C LYS A 244 19.85 -6.17 4.81
N THR A 245 20.15 -5.48 3.72
CA THR A 245 21.40 -5.69 2.98
C THR A 245 22.54 -4.83 3.46
N GLU A 246 22.28 -3.65 4.01
CA GLU A 246 23.32 -2.70 4.35
C GLU A 246 22.96 -1.73 5.48
N ASN A 247 23.99 -1.16 6.10
CA ASN A 247 23.85 -0.07 7.06
C ASN A 247 23.47 1.22 6.31
N CYS A 248 22.37 1.87 6.70
CA CYS A 248 21.90 3.02 5.97
C CYS A 248 21.22 4.09 6.83
N VAL A 249 21.23 5.32 6.30
CA VAL A 249 20.45 6.47 6.78
C VAL A 249 19.35 6.72 5.75
N ILE A 250 18.09 6.59 6.15
CA ILE A 250 16.92 6.78 5.28
C ILE A 250 16.17 8.03 5.71
N VAL A 251 15.98 8.97 4.78
CA VAL A 251 15.33 10.25 5.07
C VAL A 251 13.91 10.28 4.53
N GLY A 252 12.93 10.19 5.41
CA GLY A 252 11.49 10.23 5.10
C GLY A 252 10.90 8.87 4.75
N ARG A 253 9.92 8.86 3.83
CA ARG A 253 9.25 7.65 3.28
C ARG A 253 8.59 6.77 4.33
N LEU A 254 8.23 7.31 5.47
CA LEU A 254 7.68 6.54 6.59
C LEU A 254 8.57 5.35 6.99
N ALA A 255 9.90 5.45 6.78
CA ALA A 255 10.85 4.38 7.07
C ALA A 255 10.79 3.96 8.55
N ASN A 256 10.55 4.90 9.48
CA ASN A 256 10.32 4.62 10.89
C ASN A 256 9.14 3.66 11.13
N TYR A 257 8.06 3.79 10.35
CA TYR A 257 6.89 2.93 10.45
C TYR A 257 7.10 1.60 9.70
N ILE A 258 7.64 1.65 8.49
CA ILE A 258 7.92 0.47 7.66
C ILE A 258 8.84 -0.50 8.41
N LEU A 259 9.87 0.03 9.07
CA LEU A 259 10.88 -0.75 9.78
C LEU A 259 10.62 -0.90 11.29
N ARG A 260 9.41 -0.59 11.78
CA ARG A 260 9.07 -0.60 13.21
C ARG A 260 9.37 -1.92 13.94
N ASN A 261 9.40 -3.03 13.21
CA ASN A 261 9.69 -4.36 13.76
C ASN A 261 11.18 -4.75 13.66
N LYS A 262 12.04 -3.89 13.06
CA LYS A 262 13.47 -4.15 12.97
C LYS A 262 14.16 -3.83 14.30
N LYS A 263 14.99 -4.75 14.83
CA LYS A 263 15.67 -4.59 16.12
C LYS A 263 16.69 -3.44 16.11
N HIS A 264 17.45 -3.31 15.01
CA HIS A 264 18.55 -2.35 14.88
C HIS A 264 18.12 -1.12 14.06
N ILE A 265 17.03 -0.47 14.50
CA ILE A 265 16.58 0.80 13.93
C ILE A 265 16.65 1.93 14.97
N TYR A 266 17.09 3.10 14.53
CA TYR A 266 17.08 4.34 15.31
C TYR A 266 16.25 5.40 14.61
N ASN A 267 15.10 5.72 15.17
CA ASN A 267 14.15 6.66 14.59
C ASN A 267 14.38 8.05 15.15
N VAL A 268 14.66 9.02 14.29
CA VAL A 268 14.91 10.42 14.63
C VAL A 268 13.85 11.30 14.00
N PHE A 269 13.36 12.29 14.75
CA PHE A 269 12.56 13.38 14.21
C PHE A 269 13.33 14.70 14.35
N ILE A 270 13.53 15.41 13.24
CA ILE A 270 14.23 16.69 13.20
C ILE A 270 13.22 17.80 12.97
N THR A 271 13.15 18.72 13.92
CA THR A 271 12.31 19.92 13.90
C THR A 271 13.18 21.17 13.91
N ALA A 272 12.58 22.33 13.67
CA ALA A 272 13.20 23.64 13.89
C ALA A 272 12.12 24.66 14.29
N ASP A 273 12.53 25.87 14.68
CA ASP A 273 11.59 26.97 14.85
C ASP A 273 10.99 27.35 13.48
N GLU A 274 9.70 27.62 13.43
CA GLU A 274 8.99 27.94 12.17
C GLU A 274 9.69 29.10 11.42
N GLU A 275 10.14 30.12 12.13
CA GLU A 275 10.88 31.23 11.54
C GLU A 275 12.22 30.79 10.91
N SER A 276 12.94 29.90 11.58
CA SER A 276 14.18 29.32 11.03
C SER A 276 13.91 28.47 9.80
N GLU A 277 12.81 27.72 9.77
CA GLU A 277 12.38 26.94 8.61
C GLU A 277 12.06 27.85 7.43
N ILE A 278 11.30 28.93 7.67
CA ILE A 278 10.90 29.92 6.66
C ILE A 278 12.12 30.59 6.05
N GLU A 279 13.06 31.10 6.86
CA GLU A 279 14.27 31.75 6.35
C GLU A 279 15.14 30.80 5.51
N LYS A 280 15.29 29.56 5.95
CA LYS A 280 16.02 28.53 5.18
C LYS A 280 15.37 28.23 3.83
N VAL A 281 14.03 28.13 3.80
CA VAL A 281 13.28 27.88 2.55
C VAL A 281 13.34 29.10 1.64
N LYS A 282 13.20 30.30 2.20
CA LYS A 282 13.32 31.57 1.47
C LYS A 282 14.70 31.71 0.78
N GLU A 283 15.78 31.42 1.51
CA GLU A 283 17.14 31.47 0.98
C GLU A 283 17.37 30.43 -0.12
N ARG A 284 16.96 29.19 0.14
CA ARG A 284 17.17 28.05 -0.78
C ARG A 284 16.39 28.20 -2.08
N ASP A 285 15.11 28.60 -1.99
CA ASP A 285 14.16 28.58 -3.11
C ASP A 285 13.97 29.99 -3.71
N HIS A 286 14.70 30.99 -3.22
CA HIS A 286 14.65 32.41 -3.64
C HIS A 286 13.23 32.99 -3.60
N LEU A 287 12.47 32.66 -2.55
CA LEU A 287 11.08 33.07 -2.36
C LEU A 287 10.96 34.33 -1.49
N SER A 288 9.81 35.01 -1.58
CA SER A 288 9.43 35.97 -0.54
C SER A 288 9.15 35.29 0.78
N HIS A 289 9.31 35.98 1.90
CA HIS A 289 9.02 35.44 3.23
C HIS A 289 7.60 34.85 3.33
N GLU A 290 6.60 35.54 2.79
CA GLU A 290 5.21 35.09 2.78
C GLU A 290 5.01 33.78 1.98
N ASN A 291 5.65 33.68 0.82
CA ASN A 291 5.58 32.47 -0.01
C ASN A 291 6.32 31.29 0.65
N ALA A 292 7.48 31.56 1.25
CA ALA A 292 8.22 30.55 2.01
C ALA A 292 7.41 30.03 3.20
N ALA A 293 6.73 30.92 3.94
CA ALA A 293 5.84 30.53 5.05
C ALA A 293 4.66 29.67 4.58
N LYS A 294 4.02 30.06 3.47
CA LYS A 294 2.95 29.24 2.87
C LYS A 294 3.46 27.86 2.47
N GLN A 295 4.64 27.80 1.86
CA GLN A 295 5.25 26.53 1.41
C GLN A 295 5.63 25.63 2.62
N VAL A 296 6.25 26.17 3.67
CA VAL A 296 6.59 25.43 4.89
C VAL A 296 5.33 24.79 5.49
N ARG A 297 4.28 25.57 5.72
CA ARG A 297 3.03 25.09 6.29
C ARG A 297 2.34 24.07 5.39
N LYS A 298 2.34 24.28 4.08
CA LYS A 298 1.76 23.36 3.09
C LYS A 298 2.46 22.01 3.15
N VAL A 299 3.79 21.99 3.01
CA VAL A 299 4.56 20.72 2.96
C VAL A 299 4.51 19.97 4.28
N ASN A 300 4.56 20.66 5.43
CA ASN A 300 4.44 20.01 6.74
C ASN A 300 3.06 19.39 6.94
N ARG A 301 1.98 20.07 6.50
CA ARG A 301 0.62 19.53 6.51
C ARG A 301 0.48 18.30 5.62
N GLU A 302 1.05 18.32 4.42
CA GLU A 302 1.04 17.19 3.49
C GLU A 302 1.77 15.97 4.07
N ARG A 303 2.93 16.16 4.70
CA ARG A 303 3.67 15.09 5.38
C ARG A 303 2.88 14.50 6.55
N SER A 304 2.22 15.35 7.33
CA SER A 304 1.36 14.92 8.44
C SER A 304 0.18 14.11 7.92
N ALA A 305 -0.50 14.58 6.87
CA ALA A 305 -1.62 13.88 6.25
C ALA A 305 -1.19 12.52 5.66
N HIS A 306 -0.05 12.48 4.97
CA HIS A 306 0.54 11.24 4.43
C HIS A 306 0.85 10.23 5.54
N CYS A 307 1.47 10.67 6.63
CA CYS A 307 1.74 9.83 7.77
C CYS A 307 0.44 9.27 8.38
N LYS A 308 -0.55 10.12 8.60
CA LYS A 308 -1.84 9.71 9.17
C LYS A 308 -2.58 8.73 8.30
N TYR A 309 -2.57 8.93 6.98
CA TYR A 309 -3.24 8.06 6.01
C TYR A 309 -2.68 6.63 6.01
N PHE A 310 -1.35 6.48 5.91
CA PHE A 310 -0.73 5.17 5.77
C PHE A 310 -0.48 4.45 7.11
N THR A 311 -0.33 5.20 8.21
CA THR A 311 0.12 4.63 9.48
C THR A 311 -0.90 4.73 10.61
N ASN A 312 -1.92 5.58 10.42
CA ASN A 312 -2.87 5.99 11.46
C ASN A 312 -2.20 6.58 12.71
N THR A 313 -0.94 7.02 12.59
CA THR A 313 -0.19 7.67 13.69
C THR A 313 -0.05 9.17 13.44
N ASP A 314 0.25 9.92 14.50
CA ASP A 314 0.46 11.37 14.38
C ASP A 314 1.94 11.64 14.08
N TRP A 315 2.17 12.38 12.98
CA TRP A 315 3.50 12.79 12.56
C TRP A 315 4.13 13.75 13.56
N GLY A 316 5.42 13.61 13.84
CA GLY A 316 6.12 14.43 14.84
C GLY A 316 5.80 14.08 16.30
N ASN A 317 4.93 13.12 16.58
CA ASN A 317 4.69 12.68 17.95
C ASN A 317 5.93 11.98 18.50
N ALA A 318 6.53 12.55 19.54
CA ALA A 318 7.78 12.07 20.15
C ALA A 318 7.75 10.58 20.54
N LYS A 319 6.59 10.01 20.82
CA LYS A 319 6.43 8.57 21.15
C LYS A 319 6.78 7.63 19.99
N ASN A 320 6.78 8.15 18.76
CA ASN A 320 7.08 7.37 17.56
C ASN A 320 8.58 7.38 17.20
N TYR A 321 9.41 8.11 17.97
CA TYR A 321 10.82 8.31 17.68
C TYR A 321 11.69 8.02 18.90
N ASN A 322 12.93 7.63 18.66
CA ASN A 322 13.93 7.44 19.71
C ASN A 322 14.53 8.78 20.14
N LEU A 323 14.58 9.75 19.23
CA LEU A 323 15.07 11.09 19.45
C LEU A 323 14.24 12.10 18.66
N THR A 324 13.83 13.18 19.31
CA THR A 324 13.33 14.38 18.67
C THR A 324 14.27 15.52 18.98
N ILE A 325 14.80 16.18 17.94
CA ILE A 325 15.85 17.21 18.12
C ILE A 325 15.54 18.44 17.29
N LYS A 326 15.79 19.60 17.87
CA LYS A 326 15.61 20.90 17.26
C LYS A 326 16.94 21.36 16.64
N SER A 327 17.01 21.37 15.32
CA SER A 327 18.28 21.55 14.60
C SER A 327 18.85 22.97 14.64
N ASN A 328 17.98 23.99 14.75
CA ASN A 328 18.44 25.38 14.82
C ASN A 328 19.18 25.73 16.10
N ASP A 329 18.99 24.97 17.19
CA ASP A 329 19.68 25.21 18.46
C ASP A 329 21.17 24.81 18.40
N PHE A 330 21.50 23.83 17.54
CA PHE A 330 22.85 23.24 17.49
C PHE A 330 23.56 23.47 16.14
N GLY A 331 22.81 23.72 15.07
CA GLY A 331 23.32 23.65 13.70
C GLY A 331 23.46 22.22 13.19
N TYR A 332 23.71 22.05 11.90
CA TYR A 332 23.60 20.74 11.23
C TYR A 332 24.68 19.75 11.68
N GLU A 333 25.93 20.20 11.78
CA GLU A 333 27.06 19.35 12.18
C GLU A 333 26.89 18.80 13.60
N LYS A 334 26.65 19.70 14.58
CA LYS A 334 26.47 19.27 15.97
C LYS A 334 25.20 18.44 16.16
N THR A 335 24.15 18.70 15.40
CA THR A 335 22.95 17.86 15.41
C THR A 335 23.28 16.44 14.93
N ALA A 336 24.07 16.30 13.87
CA ALA A 336 24.54 14.99 13.41
C ALA A 336 25.43 14.29 14.45
N ASP A 337 26.34 15.02 15.11
CA ASP A 337 27.18 14.48 16.19
C ASP A 337 26.36 13.94 17.36
N LEU A 338 25.35 14.69 17.79
CA LEU A 338 24.46 14.25 18.88
C LEU A 338 23.69 12.98 18.51
N ILE A 339 23.19 12.92 17.27
CA ILE A 339 22.49 11.72 16.78
C ILE A 339 23.44 10.53 16.74
N GLU A 340 24.67 10.71 16.25
CA GLU A 340 25.70 9.68 16.18
C GLU A 340 26.03 9.12 17.56
N ILE A 341 26.32 10.00 18.53
CA ILE A 341 26.66 9.63 19.91
C ILE A 341 25.53 8.78 20.52
N LEU A 342 24.29 9.27 20.45
CA LEU A 342 23.15 8.58 21.05
C LEU A 342 22.83 7.26 20.32
N PHE A 343 23.01 7.21 19.00
CA PHE A 343 22.87 6.00 18.21
C PHE A 343 23.92 4.95 18.62
N LYS A 344 25.19 5.32 18.66
CA LYS A 344 26.29 4.43 19.09
C LYS A 344 26.08 3.92 20.51
N GLN A 345 25.67 4.79 21.43
CA GLN A 345 25.39 4.42 22.81
C GLN A 345 24.24 3.42 22.91
N LYS A 346 23.16 3.59 22.12
CA LYS A 346 22.01 2.67 22.12
C LYS A 346 22.38 1.25 21.69
N PHE A 347 23.26 1.13 20.71
CA PHE A 347 23.61 -0.16 20.11
C PHE A 347 25.00 -0.67 20.53
N SER A 348 25.67 0.02 21.46
CA SER A 348 27.01 -0.34 21.98
C SER A 348 28.05 -0.48 20.86
N LEU A 349 28.04 0.48 19.92
CA LEU A 349 28.93 0.55 18.75
C LEU A 349 30.14 1.46 19.02
#